data_91e91c4529ad700faebbf1d5b7914200
#
_entry.id   91e91c4529ad700faebbf1d5b7914200
#
_cell.length_a   1.000
_cell.length_b   1.000
_cell.length_c   1.000
_cell.angle_alpha   90.00
_cell.angle_beta   90.00
_cell.angle_gamma   90.00
#
_symmetry.space_group_name_H-M   'P 1'
#
loop_
_entity.id
_entity.type
_entity.pdbx_description
1 polymer ?
#
loop_
_entity_poly.entity_id
_entity_poly.type
_entity_poly.pdbx_seq_one_letter_code
_entity_poly.pdbx_strand_id
1 'polypeptide(L)'
;MFQRQKKKLFFTPQKAQKCIIGMRKIAGVHKTMLVNATQMLKDAKAGHYAVGHFNINNLEWIKAVLTTAQEMKAPVILGVSMGAAKYMGGYEVVANLVKGLDKSLGITVPVALHLDHGNFEAAKACIAAGFTSVMFDGSSLPFEENVEKTKELVALAHSKGISVEAEVGAIGGTEDGITADGEVADPEECKKIVALGIDFLAAGIGNIHGIYPEDWKGLHLDVLEKINEATGNIPLVLHGGSGIPNEQIVAAIKEGVSKINVNTECQLAFAAATIKYCAEGKADPTAANLEKGYDPRKLLKPGYEAIKATVKEKIQLFGTEGKAA
;
A
#
# COMPACT_ATOMS: atom_id res chain seq x y z
N MET A 1 -66.11 -12.25 17.68
CA MET A 1 -66.44 -11.92 16.28
C MET A 1 -65.69 -10.67 15.89
N PHE A 2 -64.43 -10.80 15.40
CA PHE A 2 -63.60 -9.66 15.01
C PHE A 2 -63.33 -9.76 13.49
N GLN A 3 -63.95 -8.87 12.72
CA GLN A 3 -63.70 -8.75 11.29
C GLN A 3 -62.41 -7.95 11.10
N ARG A 4 -61.39 -8.59 10.50
CA ARG A 4 -60.18 -7.89 9.96
C ARG A 4 -60.49 -7.29 8.59
N GLN A 5 -60.55 -6.00 8.51
CA GLN A 5 -60.55 -5.29 7.23
C GLN A 5 -59.18 -5.37 6.59
N LYS A 6 -59.06 -6.03 5.43
CA LYS A 6 -57.88 -5.98 4.56
C LYS A 6 -57.91 -4.71 3.73
N LYS A 7 -57.05 -3.72 4.03
CA LYS A 7 -56.80 -2.59 3.14
C LYS A 7 -55.96 -3.09 1.95
N LYS A 8 -56.53 -3.16 0.76
CA LYS A 8 -55.85 -3.31 -0.50
C LYS A 8 -55.16 -1.99 -0.86
N LEU A 9 -53.84 -1.92 -0.86
CA LEU A 9 -53.10 -0.82 -1.46
C LEU A 9 -53.17 -0.99 -2.99
N PHE A 10 -53.89 -0.12 -3.65
CA PHE A 10 -53.83 0.04 -5.10
C PHE A 10 -52.65 0.95 -5.45
N PHE A 11 -51.61 0.38 -6.04
CA PHE A 11 -50.54 1.14 -6.69
C PHE A 11 -51.00 1.57 -8.10
N THR A 12 -51.08 2.87 -8.34
CA THR A 12 -51.35 3.37 -9.69
C THR A 12 -50.13 3.22 -10.59
N PRO A 13 -50.28 2.95 -11.91
CA PRO A 13 -49.17 2.75 -12.84
C PRO A 13 -48.16 3.89 -12.88
N GLN A 14 -48.57 5.13 -12.57
CA GLN A 14 -47.70 6.30 -12.54
C GLN A 14 -46.72 6.33 -11.36
N LYS A 15 -47.04 5.72 -10.21
CA LYS A 15 -46.11 5.58 -9.08
C LYS A 15 -45.04 4.52 -9.33
N ALA A 16 -45.38 3.45 -10.06
CA ALA A 16 -44.43 2.43 -10.47
C ALA A 16 -43.40 2.97 -11.48
N GLN A 17 -43.83 3.83 -12.41
CA GLN A 17 -42.96 4.43 -13.41
C GLN A 17 -41.98 5.45 -12.83
N LYS A 18 -42.35 6.22 -11.78
CA LYS A 18 -41.41 7.10 -11.05
C LYS A 18 -40.37 6.31 -10.24
N CYS A 19 -40.72 5.15 -9.71
CA CYS A 19 -39.78 4.27 -9.01
C CYS A 19 -38.75 3.65 -9.98
N ILE A 20 -39.18 3.27 -11.18
CA ILE A 20 -38.32 2.69 -12.23
C ILE A 20 -37.40 3.77 -12.85
N ILE A 21 -37.84 5.03 -12.96
CA ILE A 21 -37.02 6.14 -13.47
C ILE A 21 -35.97 6.56 -12.41
N GLY A 22 -36.28 6.47 -11.12
CA GLY A 22 -35.31 6.67 -10.03
C GLY A 22 -34.23 5.58 -9.95
N MET A 23 -34.56 4.35 -10.35
CA MET A 23 -33.60 3.22 -10.38
C MET A 23 -32.70 3.19 -11.63
N ARG A 24 -33.00 3.93 -12.68
CA ARG A 24 -32.16 3.98 -13.92
C ARG A 24 -30.97 4.94 -13.85
N LYS A 25 -30.76 5.66 -12.72
CA LYS A 25 -29.56 6.51 -12.50
C LYS A 25 -28.48 5.85 -11.64
N ILE A 26 -28.59 4.56 -11.33
CA ILE A 26 -27.57 3.83 -10.56
C ILE A 26 -27.12 2.62 -11.38
N ALA A 27 -26.29 2.83 -12.37
CA ALA A 27 -25.35 1.87 -12.90
C ALA A 27 -24.40 2.56 -13.90
N GLY A 28 -23.72 3.59 -13.48
CA GLY A 28 -22.38 3.83 -14.01
C GLY A 28 -21.56 2.65 -13.53
N VAL A 29 -21.05 1.80 -14.43
CA VAL A 29 -20.10 0.76 -14.08
C VAL A 29 -18.93 1.50 -13.43
N HIS A 30 -18.76 1.35 -12.11
CA HIS A 30 -17.59 1.91 -11.43
C HIS A 30 -16.36 1.25 -12.08
N LYS A 31 -15.60 2.04 -12.82
CA LYS A 31 -14.32 1.57 -13.36
C LYS A 31 -13.38 1.45 -12.19
N THR A 32 -12.91 0.24 -11.91
CA THR A 32 -11.92 0.05 -10.83
C THR A 32 -10.71 0.95 -11.09
N MET A 33 -10.21 1.56 -10.03
CA MET A 33 -8.99 2.36 -10.05
C MET A 33 -7.76 1.53 -9.67
N LEU A 34 -7.91 0.21 -9.53
CA LEU A 34 -6.77 -0.69 -9.38
C LEU A 34 -6.00 -0.78 -10.68
N VAL A 35 -4.78 -0.27 -10.66
CA VAL A 35 -3.86 -0.20 -11.80
C VAL A 35 -2.51 -0.80 -11.41
N ASN A 36 -1.67 -1.17 -12.40
CA ASN A 36 -0.26 -1.46 -12.11
C ASN A 36 0.48 -0.17 -11.70
N ALA A 37 1.62 -0.31 -11.05
CA ALA A 37 2.35 0.84 -10.53
C ALA A 37 3.26 1.54 -11.55
N THR A 38 3.46 0.95 -12.73
CA THR A 38 4.46 1.41 -13.71
C THR A 38 4.31 2.88 -14.07
N GLN A 39 3.11 3.32 -14.49
CA GLN A 39 2.94 4.70 -14.96
C GLN A 39 3.00 5.70 -13.81
N MET A 40 2.34 5.41 -12.67
CA MET A 40 2.35 6.34 -11.53
C MET A 40 3.77 6.57 -10.98
N LEU A 41 4.66 5.56 -11.05
CA LEU A 41 6.04 5.69 -10.60
C LEU A 41 6.93 6.40 -11.62
N LYS A 42 6.69 6.21 -12.92
CA LYS A 42 7.35 7.00 -13.97
C LYS A 42 6.98 8.49 -13.87
N ASP A 43 5.71 8.79 -13.63
CA ASP A 43 5.24 10.15 -13.43
C ASP A 43 5.83 10.76 -12.15
N ALA A 44 5.95 9.96 -11.09
CA ALA A 44 6.57 10.37 -9.84
C ALA A 44 8.04 10.74 -10.04
N LYS A 45 8.82 9.90 -10.73
CA LYS A 45 10.22 10.18 -11.04
C LYS A 45 10.36 11.45 -11.90
N ALA A 46 9.59 11.55 -12.96
CA ALA A 46 9.63 12.73 -13.84
C ALA A 46 9.20 14.02 -13.13
N GLY A 47 8.30 13.91 -12.17
CA GLY A 47 7.77 15.03 -11.37
C GLY A 47 8.52 15.33 -10.08
N HIS A 48 9.61 14.60 -9.78
CA HIS A 48 10.39 14.72 -8.54
C HIS A 48 9.53 14.65 -7.27
N TYR A 49 8.65 13.65 -7.21
CA TYR A 49 7.87 13.28 -6.02
C TYR A 49 7.89 11.76 -5.85
N ALA A 50 7.42 11.26 -4.72
CA ALA A 50 7.31 9.80 -4.52
C ALA A 50 5.89 9.39 -4.17
N VAL A 51 5.44 8.25 -4.69
CA VAL A 51 4.17 7.63 -4.31
C VAL A 51 4.35 6.87 -3.00
N GLY A 52 3.49 7.14 -2.02
CA GLY A 52 3.49 6.41 -0.76
C GLY A 52 2.99 4.98 -0.95
N HIS A 53 3.80 4.02 -0.51
CA HIS A 53 3.40 2.64 -0.31
C HIS A 53 3.10 2.46 1.18
N PHE A 54 1.87 2.11 1.52
CA PHE A 54 1.45 1.88 2.88
C PHE A 54 1.06 0.41 3.06
N ASN A 55 1.72 -0.28 3.99
CA ASN A 55 1.39 -1.66 4.30
C ASN A 55 -0.02 -1.74 4.93
N ILE A 56 -0.81 -2.70 4.48
CA ILE A 56 -2.17 -2.94 4.96
C ILE A 56 -2.25 -4.28 5.70
N ASN A 57 -2.89 -4.27 6.88
CA ASN A 57 -2.96 -5.43 7.75
C ASN A 57 -4.40 -5.89 8.03
N ASN A 58 -5.40 -5.03 7.79
CA ASN A 58 -6.82 -5.32 8.00
C ASN A 58 -7.72 -4.27 7.33
N LEU A 59 -9.02 -4.32 7.61
CA LEU A 59 -10.04 -3.41 7.06
C LEU A 59 -9.76 -1.94 7.39
N GLU A 60 -9.34 -1.63 8.63
CA GLU A 60 -9.10 -0.27 9.09
C GLU A 60 -7.96 0.38 8.29
N TRP A 61 -6.85 -0.36 8.07
CA TRP A 61 -5.72 0.11 7.26
C TRP A 61 -6.13 0.41 5.82
N ILE A 62 -6.80 -0.54 5.16
CA ILE A 62 -7.22 -0.37 3.76
C ILE A 62 -8.12 0.86 3.63
N LYS A 63 -9.11 1.00 4.51
CA LYS A 63 -10.02 2.16 4.50
C LYS A 63 -9.29 3.47 4.78
N ALA A 64 -8.38 3.51 5.77
CA ALA A 64 -7.64 4.70 6.14
C ALA A 64 -6.80 5.20 4.96
N VAL A 65 -6.04 4.30 4.32
CA VAL A 65 -5.18 4.66 3.18
C VAL A 65 -6.01 5.11 1.98
N LEU A 66 -7.03 4.34 1.58
CA LEU A 66 -7.87 4.66 0.42
C LEU A 66 -8.63 5.98 0.59
N THR A 67 -9.24 6.21 1.76
CA THR A 67 -10.00 7.44 2.00
C THR A 67 -9.08 8.66 2.04
N THR A 68 -7.89 8.56 2.65
CA THR A 68 -6.92 9.66 2.69
C THR A 68 -6.36 9.96 1.30
N ALA A 69 -5.99 8.93 0.52
CA ALA A 69 -5.52 9.12 -0.86
C ALA A 69 -6.58 9.80 -1.72
N GLN A 70 -7.86 9.40 -1.58
CA GLN A 70 -8.98 10.03 -2.28
C GLN A 70 -9.19 11.49 -1.87
N GLU A 71 -9.18 11.79 -0.56
CA GLU A 71 -9.32 13.15 -0.02
C GLU A 71 -8.21 14.07 -0.52
N MET A 72 -6.98 13.56 -0.64
CA MET A 72 -5.80 14.31 -1.07
C MET A 72 -5.54 14.27 -2.57
N LYS A 73 -6.37 13.57 -3.35
CA LYS A 73 -6.18 13.36 -4.80
C LYS A 73 -4.78 12.87 -5.12
N ALA A 74 -4.31 11.87 -4.38
CA ALA A 74 -2.97 11.31 -4.49
C ALA A 74 -3.04 9.86 -5.02
N PRO A 75 -2.18 9.44 -5.96
CA PRO A 75 -1.99 8.02 -6.24
C PRO A 75 -1.39 7.33 -5.03
N VAL A 76 -1.69 6.04 -4.84
CA VAL A 76 -1.23 5.29 -3.66
C VAL A 76 -0.97 3.82 -3.98
N ILE A 77 -0.06 3.21 -3.22
CA ILE A 77 0.22 1.77 -3.28
C ILE A 77 -0.19 1.14 -1.93
N LEU A 78 -1.02 0.11 -2.00
CA LEU A 78 -1.38 -0.74 -0.87
C LEU A 78 -0.42 -1.93 -0.85
N GLY A 79 0.52 -1.94 0.10
CA GLY A 79 1.49 -3.01 0.27
C GLY A 79 0.95 -4.15 1.12
N VAL A 80 1.25 -5.38 0.73
CA VAL A 80 0.82 -6.59 1.44
C VAL A 80 2.00 -7.53 1.56
N SER A 81 2.51 -7.72 2.78
CA SER A 81 3.53 -8.73 3.04
C SER A 81 2.92 -10.13 3.07
N MET A 82 3.76 -11.16 2.99
CA MET A 82 3.30 -12.56 3.09
C MET A 82 2.63 -12.83 4.44
N GLY A 83 3.16 -12.25 5.54
CA GLY A 83 2.59 -12.35 6.88
C GLY A 83 1.23 -11.68 6.99
N ALA A 84 1.10 -10.46 6.46
CA ALA A 84 -0.17 -9.74 6.42
C ALA A 84 -1.24 -10.47 5.60
N ALA A 85 -0.87 -11.01 4.43
CA ALA A 85 -1.78 -11.81 3.62
C ALA A 85 -2.28 -13.06 4.36
N LYS A 86 -1.38 -13.78 5.03
CA LYS A 86 -1.72 -14.93 5.86
C LYS A 86 -2.67 -14.56 7.00
N TYR A 87 -2.40 -13.44 7.68
CA TYR A 87 -3.25 -12.92 8.76
C TYR A 87 -4.66 -12.58 8.25
N MET A 88 -4.78 -11.96 7.09
CA MET A 88 -6.06 -11.57 6.47
C MET A 88 -6.82 -12.75 5.81
N GLY A 89 -6.24 -13.95 5.74
CA GLY A 89 -6.88 -15.14 5.19
C GLY A 89 -6.46 -15.54 3.78
N GLY A 90 -5.41 -14.93 3.24
CA GLY A 90 -4.80 -15.27 1.94
C GLY A 90 -4.92 -14.18 0.88
N TYR A 91 -4.15 -14.33 -0.20
CA TYR A 91 -4.03 -13.32 -1.26
C TYR A 91 -5.35 -13.02 -1.97
N GLU A 92 -6.18 -14.02 -2.24
CA GLU A 92 -7.50 -13.82 -2.86
C GLU A 92 -8.44 -13.02 -1.96
N VAL A 93 -8.41 -13.28 -0.63
CA VAL A 93 -9.22 -12.54 0.34
C VAL A 93 -8.83 -11.07 0.32
N VAL A 94 -7.53 -10.79 0.36
CA VAL A 94 -7.00 -9.41 0.29
C VAL A 94 -7.42 -8.73 -1.01
N ALA A 95 -7.20 -9.37 -2.15
CA ALA A 95 -7.55 -8.80 -3.45
C ALA A 95 -9.06 -8.50 -3.56
N ASN A 96 -9.92 -9.40 -3.09
CA ASN A 96 -11.37 -9.19 -3.12
C ASN A 96 -11.82 -8.11 -2.14
N LEU A 97 -11.19 -8.02 -0.96
CA LEU A 97 -11.48 -6.97 0.02
C LEU A 97 -11.12 -5.59 -0.53
N VAL A 98 -9.94 -5.44 -1.12
CA VAL A 98 -9.49 -4.18 -1.73
C VAL A 98 -10.40 -3.79 -2.91
N LYS A 99 -10.73 -4.71 -3.82
CA LYS A 99 -11.67 -4.48 -4.93
C LYS A 99 -13.05 -4.06 -4.44
N GLY A 100 -13.54 -4.71 -3.37
CA GLY A 100 -14.83 -4.37 -2.77
C GLY A 100 -14.85 -2.96 -2.18
N LEU A 101 -13.76 -2.56 -1.49
CA LEU A 101 -13.62 -1.23 -0.90
C LEU A 101 -13.39 -0.15 -1.95
N ASP A 102 -12.57 -0.37 -2.96
CA ASP A 102 -12.38 0.53 -4.11
C ASP A 102 -13.74 0.94 -4.70
N LYS A 103 -14.58 -0.06 -4.97
CA LYS A 103 -15.92 0.16 -5.51
C LYS A 103 -16.86 0.85 -4.51
N SER A 104 -16.91 0.38 -3.25
CA SER A 104 -17.91 0.88 -2.28
C SER A 104 -17.59 2.27 -1.75
N LEU A 105 -16.30 2.65 -1.70
CA LEU A 105 -15.85 3.98 -1.32
C LEU A 105 -15.84 4.96 -2.50
N GLY A 106 -16.04 4.49 -3.73
CA GLY A 106 -16.05 5.32 -4.92
C GLY A 106 -14.69 5.94 -5.21
N ILE A 107 -13.62 5.15 -5.06
CA ILE A 107 -12.25 5.62 -5.29
C ILE A 107 -12.06 6.01 -6.75
N THR A 108 -11.46 7.18 -6.99
CA THR A 108 -11.19 7.73 -8.33
C THR A 108 -9.70 8.02 -8.57
N VAL A 109 -8.88 7.91 -7.54
CA VAL A 109 -7.42 8.05 -7.63
C VAL A 109 -6.78 6.70 -8.00
N PRO A 110 -5.65 6.68 -8.74
CA PRO A 110 -4.94 5.44 -9.05
C PRO A 110 -4.47 4.73 -7.80
N VAL A 111 -4.75 3.43 -7.70
CA VAL A 111 -4.34 2.55 -6.59
C VAL A 111 -3.63 1.32 -7.16
N ALA A 112 -2.45 0.98 -6.65
CA ALA A 112 -1.83 -0.30 -6.93
C ALA A 112 -1.97 -1.23 -5.71
N LEU A 113 -2.38 -2.48 -5.94
CA LEU A 113 -2.32 -3.53 -4.93
C LEU A 113 -1.04 -4.33 -5.17
N HIS A 114 -0.11 -4.26 -4.22
CA HIS A 114 1.27 -4.68 -4.38
C HIS A 114 1.67 -5.74 -3.33
N LEU A 115 2.31 -6.83 -3.78
CA LEU A 115 3.01 -7.76 -2.88
C LEU A 115 4.32 -7.12 -2.44
N ASP A 116 4.56 -7.06 -1.14
CA ASP A 116 5.75 -6.50 -0.50
C ASP A 116 6.65 -7.64 0.03
N HIS A 117 7.93 -7.64 -0.31
CA HIS A 117 8.91 -8.69 0.05
C HIS A 117 8.42 -10.13 -0.19
N GLY A 118 7.95 -10.40 -1.39
CA GLY A 118 7.50 -11.74 -1.76
C GLY A 118 8.63 -12.66 -2.24
N ASN A 119 8.61 -13.92 -1.79
CA ASN A 119 9.38 -14.94 -2.47
C ASN A 119 8.75 -15.28 -3.84
N PHE A 120 9.45 -16.08 -4.66
CA PHE A 120 9.03 -16.38 -6.01
C PHE A 120 7.61 -17.02 -6.10
N GLU A 121 7.29 -17.96 -5.21
CA GLU A 121 5.98 -18.61 -5.19
C GLU A 121 4.86 -17.68 -4.70
N ALA A 122 5.15 -16.82 -3.72
CA ALA A 122 4.22 -15.78 -3.27
C ALA A 122 3.89 -14.79 -4.39
N ALA A 123 4.89 -14.36 -5.17
CA ALA A 123 4.69 -13.47 -6.30
C ALA A 123 3.77 -14.10 -7.36
N LYS A 124 3.97 -15.37 -7.70
CA LYS A 124 3.10 -16.13 -8.62
C LYS A 124 1.67 -16.28 -8.09
N ALA A 125 1.54 -16.54 -6.79
CA ALA A 125 0.22 -16.64 -6.14
C ALA A 125 -0.53 -15.29 -6.14
N CYS A 126 0.16 -14.18 -5.88
CA CYS A 126 -0.43 -12.83 -5.95
C CYS A 126 -0.86 -12.46 -7.37
N ILE A 127 -0.05 -12.80 -8.38
CA ILE A 127 -0.42 -12.64 -9.80
C ILE A 127 -1.70 -13.41 -10.11
N ALA A 128 -1.84 -14.64 -9.61
CA ALA A 128 -3.04 -15.45 -9.80
C ALA A 128 -4.26 -14.89 -9.06
N ALA A 129 -4.08 -14.33 -7.86
CA ALA A 129 -5.13 -13.73 -7.04
C ALA A 129 -5.63 -12.37 -7.57
N GLY A 130 -4.92 -11.77 -8.52
CA GLY A 130 -5.31 -10.51 -9.16
C GLY A 130 -4.78 -9.26 -8.46
N PHE A 131 -3.58 -9.35 -7.89
CA PHE A 131 -2.76 -8.19 -7.54
C PHE A 131 -2.35 -7.46 -8.82
N THR A 132 -2.12 -6.16 -8.73
CA THR A 132 -1.76 -5.33 -9.88
C THR A 132 -0.27 -5.04 -9.95
N SER A 133 0.47 -5.41 -8.91
CA SER A 133 1.92 -5.21 -8.76
C SER A 133 2.48 -6.25 -7.81
N VAL A 134 3.70 -6.70 -8.05
CA VAL A 134 4.39 -7.67 -7.18
C VAL A 134 5.86 -7.31 -7.04
N MET A 135 6.41 -7.52 -5.84
CA MET A 135 7.84 -7.54 -5.59
C MET A 135 8.32 -8.98 -5.49
N PHE A 136 9.42 -9.26 -6.15
CA PHE A 136 10.23 -10.46 -5.90
C PHE A 136 11.50 -10.03 -5.16
N ASP A 137 11.60 -10.47 -3.92
CA ASP A 137 12.79 -10.29 -3.11
C ASP A 137 13.69 -11.52 -3.27
N GLY A 138 14.69 -11.38 -4.14
CA GLY A 138 15.72 -12.37 -4.37
C GLY A 138 17.05 -12.00 -3.71
N SER A 139 17.10 -10.97 -2.83
CA SER A 139 18.33 -10.46 -2.24
C SER A 139 19.10 -11.50 -1.41
N SER A 140 18.39 -12.45 -0.80
CA SER A 140 18.99 -13.57 -0.05
C SER A 140 19.51 -14.72 -0.90
N LEU A 141 19.26 -14.72 -2.20
CA LEU A 141 19.69 -15.75 -3.14
C LEU A 141 21.06 -15.40 -3.75
N PRO A 142 21.82 -16.40 -4.27
CA PRO A 142 22.93 -16.11 -5.16
C PRO A 142 22.47 -15.21 -6.31
N PHE A 143 23.28 -14.23 -6.69
CA PHE A 143 22.89 -13.20 -7.67
C PHE A 143 22.36 -13.79 -8.99
N GLU A 144 23.01 -14.82 -9.54
CA GLU A 144 22.57 -15.45 -10.79
C GLU A 144 21.19 -16.12 -10.65
N GLU A 145 20.87 -16.68 -9.48
CA GLU A 145 19.55 -17.24 -9.20
C GLU A 145 18.48 -16.14 -9.08
N ASN A 146 18.83 -15.00 -8.46
CA ASN A 146 17.97 -13.81 -8.44
C ASN A 146 17.66 -13.36 -9.88
N VAL A 147 18.69 -13.26 -10.74
CA VAL A 147 18.56 -12.89 -12.17
C VAL A 147 17.60 -13.82 -12.91
N GLU A 148 17.78 -15.14 -12.80
CA GLU A 148 16.95 -16.13 -13.50
C GLU A 148 15.48 -16.05 -13.06
N LYS A 149 15.23 -16.02 -11.76
CA LYS A 149 13.87 -15.95 -11.20
C LYS A 149 13.19 -14.61 -11.51
N THR A 150 13.92 -13.51 -11.42
CA THR A 150 13.39 -12.18 -11.79
C THR A 150 12.97 -12.16 -13.25
N LYS A 151 13.78 -12.70 -14.15
CA LYS A 151 13.47 -12.79 -15.59
C LYS A 151 12.19 -13.59 -15.86
N GLU A 152 12.04 -14.76 -15.21
CA GLU A 152 10.83 -15.58 -15.32
C GLU A 152 9.59 -14.83 -14.81
N LEU A 153 9.71 -14.17 -13.66
CA LEU A 153 8.60 -13.44 -13.05
C LEU A 153 8.17 -12.24 -13.89
N VAL A 154 9.12 -11.48 -14.44
CA VAL A 154 8.84 -10.34 -15.34
C VAL A 154 8.01 -10.81 -16.54
N ALA A 155 8.43 -11.90 -17.20
CA ALA A 155 7.69 -12.45 -18.33
C ALA A 155 6.26 -12.84 -17.96
N LEU A 156 6.07 -13.50 -16.81
CA LEU A 156 4.77 -13.92 -16.31
C LEU A 156 3.89 -12.72 -15.96
N ALA A 157 4.39 -11.77 -15.17
CA ALA A 157 3.64 -10.61 -14.69
C ALA A 157 3.24 -9.69 -15.84
N HIS A 158 4.17 -9.36 -16.73
CA HIS A 158 3.90 -8.51 -17.89
C HIS A 158 2.90 -9.12 -18.86
N SER A 159 2.86 -10.46 -19.01
CA SER A 159 1.82 -11.12 -19.81
C SER A 159 0.40 -10.87 -19.29
N LYS A 160 0.27 -10.42 -18.04
CA LYS A 160 -0.99 -10.09 -17.37
C LYS A 160 -1.16 -8.59 -17.07
N GLY A 161 -0.23 -7.75 -17.52
CA GLY A 161 -0.25 -6.31 -17.29
C GLY A 161 0.05 -5.90 -15.84
N ILE A 162 0.79 -6.73 -15.10
CA ILE A 162 1.18 -6.55 -13.68
C ILE A 162 2.60 -6.03 -13.64
N SER A 163 2.87 -5.00 -12.82
CA SER A 163 4.21 -4.44 -12.64
C SER A 163 5.06 -5.27 -11.67
N VAL A 164 6.38 -5.25 -11.90
CA VAL A 164 7.36 -6.01 -11.12
C VAL A 164 8.39 -5.09 -10.48
N GLU A 165 8.58 -5.27 -9.18
CA GLU A 165 9.69 -4.76 -8.38
C GLU A 165 10.69 -5.87 -8.12
N ALA A 166 11.99 -5.57 -8.16
CA ALA A 166 13.04 -6.46 -7.71
C ALA A 166 13.97 -5.73 -6.74
N GLU A 167 14.78 -6.48 -5.98
CA GLU A 167 15.70 -5.96 -4.99
C GLU A 167 17.15 -6.35 -5.31
N VAL A 168 18.06 -5.39 -5.07
CA VAL A 168 19.52 -5.59 -5.09
C VAL A 168 20.12 -5.03 -3.81
N GLY A 169 21.12 -5.72 -3.26
CA GLY A 169 21.55 -5.54 -1.89
C GLY A 169 20.50 -6.12 -0.94
N ALA A 170 20.65 -5.92 0.35
CA ALA A 170 19.67 -6.35 1.34
C ALA A 170 19.26 -5.18 2.23
N ILE A 171 17.95 -5.02 2.44
CA ILE A 171 17.43 -4.03 3.37
C ILE A 171 17.54 -4.61 4.78
N GLY A 172 18.22 -3.90 5.67
CA GLY A 172 18.44 -4.33 7.05
C GLY A 172 17.19 -4.23 7.92
N GLY A 173 17.31 -4.65 9.18
CA GLY A 173 16.24 -4.59 10.18
C GLY A 173 15.33 -5.81 10.20
N THR A 174 14.13 -5.65 10.75
CA THR A 174 13.18 -6.77 10.93
C THR A 174 11.85 -6.46 10.28
N GLU A 175 11.41 -7.34 9.36
CA GLU A 175 10.06 -7.32 8.78
C GLU A 175 9.48 -8.74 8.73
N ASP A 176 8.20 -8.90 9.09
CA ASP A 176 7.49 -10.19 9.18
C ASP A 176 8.24 -11.27 10.00
N GLY A 177 9.05 -10.85 10.99
CA GLY A 177 9.85 -11.75 11.83
C GLY A 177 11.15 -12.24 11.19
N ILE A 178 11.52 -11.72 10.02
CA ILE A 178 12.80 -11.97 9.36
C ILE A 178 13.71 -10.77 9.65
N THR A 179 14.93 -11.03 10.14
CA THR A 179 15.94 -10.01 10.41
C THR A 179 17.09 -10.15 9.44
N ALA A 180 17.52 -9.03 8.85
CA ALA A 180 18.67 -8.92 7.95
C ALA A 180 19.66 -7.87 8.46
N ASP A 181 20.95 -8.08 8.21
CA ASP A 181 22.00 -7.13 8.60
C ASP A 181 22.07 -5.90 7.68
N GLY A 182 21.46 -6.00 6.50
CA GLY A 182 21.52 -4.98 5.46
C GLY A 182 22.79 -5.06 4.62
N GLU A 183 22.65 -4.88 3.33
CA GLU A 183 23.75 -4.85 2.39
C GLU A 183 23.55 -3.70 1.40
N VAL A 184 24.62 -2.92 1.17
CA VAL A 184 24.56 -1.82 0.23
C VAL A 184 24.59 -2.38 -1.20
N ALA A 185 23.65 -1.93 -2.04
CA ALA A 185 23.49 -2.41 -3.40
C ALA A 185 24.69 -2.03 -4.30
N ASP A 186 25.12 -2.98 -5.14
CA ASP A 186 26.12 -2.74 -6.20
C ASP A 186 25.42 -2.13 -7.44
N PRO A 187 25.85 -0.95 -7.92
CA PRO A 187 25.26 -0.32 -9.10
C PRO A 187 25.32 -1.18 -10.38
N GLU A 188 26.36 -2.02 -10.56
CA GLU A 188 26.47 -2.90 -11.73
C GLU A 188 25.49 -4.10 -11.62
N GLU A 189 25.23 -4.60 -10.44
CA GLU A 189 24.17 -5.60 -10.21
C GLU A 189 22.78 -4.98 -10.44
N CYS A 190 22.54 -3.76 -9.94
CA CYS A 190 21.32 -3.00 -10.21
C CYS A 190 21.07 -2.87 -11.72
N LYS A 191 22.08 -2.50 -12.49
CA LYS A 191 21.99 -2.38 -13.95
C LYS A 191 21.63 -3.70 -14.63
N LYS A 192 22.20 -4.83 -14.17
CA LYS A 192 21.89 -6.16 -14.71
C LYS A 192 20.43 -6.55 -14.42
N ILE A 193 19.94 -6.34 -13.21
CA ILE A 193 18.53 -6.63 -12.83
C ILE A 193 17.58 -5.75 -13.63
N VAL A 194 17.87 -4.46 -13.78
CA VAL A 194 17.06 -3.53 -14.58
C VAL A 194 16.98 -3.95 -16.05
N ALA A 195 18.06 -4.48 -16.62
CA ALA A 195 18.09 -4.98 -17.98
C ALA A 195 17.14 -6.17 -18.24
N LEU A 196 16.63 -6.82 -17.19
CA LEU A 196 15.62 -7.88 -17.29
C LEU A 196 14.20 -7.33 -17.58
N GLY A 197 14.01 -6.01 -17.50
CA GLY A 197 12.75 -5.33 -17.79
C GLY A 197 11.81 -5.19 -16.60
N ILE A 198 12.33 -5.15 -15.38
CA ILE A 198 11.54 -4.78 -14.20
C ILE A 198 10.99 -3.37 -14.35
N ASP A 199 9.94 -3.02 -13.58
CA ASP A 199 9.29 -1.70 -13.67
C ASP A 199 9.89 -0.68 -12.68
N PHE A 200 10.38 -1.14 -11.54
CA PHE A 200 11.06 -0.33 -10.51
C PHE A 200 11.96 -1.18 -9.64
N LEU A 201 12.97 -0.54 -9.04
CA LEU A 201 14.07 -1.20 -8.35
C LEU A 201 14.14 -0.75 -6.89
N ALA A 202 14.09 -1.71 -5.95
CA ALA A 202 14.51 -1.52 -4.58
C ALA A 202 16.02 -1.74 -4.44
N ALA A 203 16.69 -0.85 -3.73
CA ALA A 203 18.12 -0.95 -3.50
C ALA A 203 18.48 -0.69 -2.04
N GLY A 204 19.32 -1.54 -1.47
CA GLY A 204 19.91 -1.32 -0.15
C GLY A 204 20.83 -0.12 -0.17
N ILE A 205 20.50 0.94 0.54
CA ILE A 205 21.29 2.17 0.65
C ILE A 205 21.47 2.60 2.12
N GLY A 206 21.54 1.63 3.04
CA GLY A 206 21.62 1.87 4.48
C GLY A 206 20.27 2.07 5.15
N ASN A 207 19.17 1.90 4.44
CA ASN A 207 17.81 1.89 4.96
C ASN A 207 17.52 0.56 5.67
N ILE A 208 16.67 0.62 6.69
CA ILE A 208 16.30 -0.55 7.50
C ILE A 208 14.79 -0.61 7.75
N HIS A 209 14.27 -1.81 7.97
CA HIS A 209 12.90 -2.02 8.43
C HIS A 209 12.78 -1.86 9.94
N GLY A 210 11.65 -1.33 10.41
CA GLY A 210 11.36 -1.18 11.82
C GLY A 210 11.77 0.18 12.40
N ILE A 211 12.31 0.18 13.61
CA ILE A 211 12.74 1.38 14.34
C ILE A 211 14.24 1.58 14.11
N TYR A 212 14.61 2.74 13.61
CA TYR A 212 16.01 3.09 13.41
C TYR A 212 16.76 3.25 14.73
N PRO A 213 17.97 2.67 14.86
CA PRO A 213 18.79 2.85 16.07
C PRO A 213 19.32 4.29 16.16
N GLU A 214 19.60 4.76 17.39
CA GLU A 214 20.09 6.12 17.64
C GLU A 214 21.42 6.46 16.92
N ASP A 215 22.24 5.45 16.70
CA ASP A 215 23.54 5.57 16.04
C ASP A 215 23.52 5.35 14.54
N TRP A 216 22.32 5.24 13.92
CA TRP A 216 22.17 5.11 12.48
C TRP A 216 22.81 6.29 11.73
N LYS A 217 23.57 5.99 10.68
CA LYS A 217 24.42 6.99 10.00
C LYS A 217 23.72 7.73 8.86
N GLY A 218 22.48 7.38 8.56
CA GLY A 218 21.74 7.95 7.44
C GLY A 218 21.79 7.11 6.18
N LEU A 219 21.08 7.57 5.15
CA LEU A 219 21.07 6.94 3.84
C LEU A 219 22.40 7.22 3.10
N HIS A 220 22.88 6.22 2.36
CA HIS A 220 24.01 6.35 1.44
C HIS A 220 23.56 7.02 0.13
N LEU A 221 23.35 8.34 0.16
CA LEU A 221 22.86 9.11 -0.99
C LEU A 221 23.86 9.12 -2.15
N ASP A 222 25.16 9.02 -1.87
CA ASP A 222 26.21 8.86 -2.88
C ASP A 222 26.12 7.53 -3.64
N VAL A 223 25.66 6.48 -2.98
CA VAL A 223 25.37 5.19 -3.63
C VAL A 223 24.09 5.28 -4.44
N LEU A 224 23.04 5.91 -3.90
CA LEU A 224 21.79 6.13 -4.61
C LEU A 224 21.99 6.89 -5.93
N GLU A 225 22.82 7.94 -5.94
CA GLU A 225 23.21 8.69 -7.15
C GLU A 225 23.85 7.76 -8.18
N LYS A 226 24.85 6.96 -7.79
CA LYS A 226 25.52 6.00 -8.68
C LYS A 226 24.55 4.94 -9.26
N ILE A 227 23.60 4.44 -8.43
CA ILE A 227 22.56 3.51 -8.87
C ILE A 227 21.66 4.19 -9.90
N ASN A 228 21.23 5.43 -9.63
CA ASN A 228 20.38 6.17 -10.56
C ASN A 228 21.06 6.42 -11.92
N GLU A 229 22.36 6.76 -11.91
CA GLU A 229 23.17 6.88 -13.14
C GLU A 229 23.31 5.55 -13.88
N ALA A 230 23.64 4.47 -13.17
CA ALA A 230 23.87 3.14 -13.78
C ALA A 230 22.60 2.52 -14.37
N THR A 231 21.43 2.80 -13.76
CA THR A 231 20.15 2.18 -14.13
C THR A 231 19.29 3.04 -15.07
N GLY A 232 19.76 4.23 -15.42
CA GLY A 232 19.04 5.15 -16.30
C GLY A 232 17.77 5.69 -15.62
N ASN A 233 16.65 5.70 -16.34
CA ASN A 233 15.42 6.33 -15.84
C ASN A 233 14.47 5.37 -15.12
N ILE A 234 14.93 4.28 -14.54
CA ILE A 234 14.04 3.41 -13.76
C ILE A 234 13.58 4.12 -12.47
N PRO A 235 12.31 4.02 -12.06
CA PRO A 235 11.88 4.45 -10.75
C PRO A 235 12.59 3.67 -9.64
N LEU A 236 13.16 4.37 -8.65
CA LEU A 236 13.83 3.76 -7.50
C LEU A 236 12.86 3.71 -6.29
N VAL A 237 13.07 2.71 -5.45
CA VAL A 237 12.23 2.44 -4.29
C VAL A 237 13.05 2.54 -3.01
N LEU A 238 12.52 3.25 -2.03
CA LEU A 238 13.06 3.33 -0.67
C LEU A 238 12.16 2.55 0.28
N HIS A 239 12.63 1.39 0.71
CA HIS A 239 12.02 0.63 1.80
C HIS A 239 12.41 1.21 3.17
N GLY A 240 11.68 0.82 4.24
CA GLY A 240 11.97 1.29 5.58
C GLY A 240 11.82 2.80 5.76
N GLY A 241 10.90 3.45 5.04
CA GLY A 241 10.72 4.90 5.06
C GLY A 241 10.23 5.49 6.40
N SER A 242 9.81 4.63 7.35
CA SER A 242 9.38 5.04 8.67
C SER A 242 10.56 5.46 9.55
N GLY A 243 10.57 6.71 10.03
CA GLY A 243 11.62 7.20 10.96
C GLY A 243 12.86 7.79 10.29
N ILE A 244 12.95 7.79 8.96
CA ILE A 244 14.00 8.53 8.26
C ILE A 244 13.74 10.04 8.37
N PRO A 245 14.76 10.88 8.70
CA PRO A 245 14.62 12.32 8.72
C PRO A 245 14.06 12.90 7.41
N ASN A 246 13.15 13.85 7.51
CA ASN A 246 12.44 14.42 6.35
C ASN A 246 13.38 14.96 5.27
N GLU A 247 14.49 15.58 5.67
CA GLU A 247 15.52 16.11 4.75
C GLU A 247 16.19 15.00 3.92
N GLN A 248 16.39 13.81 4.49
CA GLN A 248 16.94 12.66 3.76
C GLN A 248 15.92 12.06 2.81
N ILE A 249 14.64 12.00 3.21
CA ILE A 249 13.53 11.61 2.32
C ILE A 249 13.47 12.54 1.10
N VAL A 250 13.50 13.86 1.33
CA VAL A 250 13.46 14.85 0.24
C VAL A 250 14.70 14.73 -0.66
N ALA A 251 15.89 14.50 -0.09
CA ALA A 251 17.11 14.28 -0.85
C ALA A 251 17.03 13.01 -1.71
N ALA A 252 16.56 11.90 -1.14
CA ALA A 252 16.38 10.63 -1.87
C ALA A 252 15.37 10.76 -3.04
N ILE A 253 14.29 11.52 -2.86
CA ILE A 253 13.32 11.79 -3.94
C ILE A 253 13.99 12.58 -5.08
N LYS A 254 14.86 13.54 -4.79
CA LYS A 254 15.60 14.29 -5.82
C LYS A 254 16.54 13.40 -6.62
N GLU A 255 17.10 12.37 -5.97
CA GLU A 255 17.97 11.38 -6.58
C GLU A 255 17.21 10.23 -7.27
N GLY A 256 15.89 10.34 -7.46
CA GLY A 256 15.10 9.42 -8.28
C GLY A 256 14.27 8.39 -7.53
N VAL A 257 14.23 8.44 -6.19
CA VAL A 257 13.26 7.65 -5.41
C VAL A 257 11.85 8.11 -5.78
N SER A 258 11.02 7.15 -6.19
CA SER A 258 9.67 7.38 -6.72
C SER A 258 8.59 6.61 -5.95
N LYS A 259 9.00 5.65 -5.10
CA LYS A 259 8.14 4.88 -4.18
C LYS A 259 8.82 4.86 -2.82
N ILE A 260 8.04 5.08 -1.75
CA ILE A 260 8.55 5.01 -0.37
C ILE A 260 7.61 4.16 0.47
N ASN A 261 8.16 3.11 1.10
CA ASN A 261 7.40 2.19 1.93
C ASN A 261 7.30 2.71 3.37
N VAL A 262 6.06 2.76 3.88
CA VAL A 262 5.74 3.20 5.25
C VAL A 262 4.88 2.13 5.91
N ASN A 263 5.39 1.50 6.95
CA ASN A 263 4.68 0.49 7.75
C ASN A 263 4.69 0.87 9.25
N THR A 264 5.86 0.89 9.87
CA THR A 264 6.05 1.03 11.31
C THR A 264 5.39 2.29 11.89
N GLU A 265 5.48 3.44 11.23
CA GLU A 265 4.83 4.66 11.72
C GLU A 265 3.31 4.53 11.81
N CYS A 266 2.67 3.88 10.83
CA CYS A 266 1.24 3.62 10.88
C CYS A 266 0.87 2.67 12.02
N GLN A 267 1.70 1.64 12.26
CA GLN A 267 1.49 0.69 13.36
C GLN A 267 1.63 1.38 14.72
N LEU A 268 2.67 2.19 14.92
CA LEU A 268 2.89 2.93 16.16
C LEU A 268 1.78 3.96 16.42
N ALA A 269 1.37 4.70 15.39
CA ALA A 269 0.27 5.67 15.49
C ALA A 269 -1.05 5.00 15.90
N PHE A 270 -1.39 3.87 15.25
CA PHE A 270 -2.58 3.09 15.59
C PHE A 270 -2.53 2.58 17.02
N ALA A 271 -1.41 1.97 17.42
CA ALA A 271 -1.23 1.42 18.76
C ALA A 271 -1.34 2.51 19.83
N ALA A 272 -0.62 3.63 19.69
CA ALA A 272 -0.64 4.73 20.64
C ALA A 272 -2.03 5.32 20.84
N ALA A 273 -2.78 5.55 19.74
CA ALA A 273 -4.14 6.09 19.81
C ALA A 273 -5.13 5.11 20.47
N THR A 274 -5.00 3.81 20.20
CA THR A 274 -5.84 2.77 20.81
C THR A 274 -5.54 2.59 22.29
N ILE A 275 -4.25 2.57 22.67
CA ILE A 275 -3.80 2.52 24.09
C ILE A 275 -4.36 3.72 24.85
N LYS A 276 -4.23 4.93 24.31
CA LYS A 276 -4.77 6.15 24.93
C LYS A 276 -6.27 6.05 25.15
N TYR A 277 -7.03 5.57 24.16
CA TYR A 277 -8.48 5.39 24.26
C TYR A 277 -8.84 4.43 25.39
N CYS A 278 -8.12 3.33 25.55
CA CYS A 278 -8.32 2.37 26.63
C CYS A 278 -7.93 2.96 28.00
N ALA A 279 -6.81 3.67 28.09
CA ALA A 279 -6.33 4.30 29.32
C ALA A 279 -7.28 5.40 29.86
N GLU A 280 -8.02 6.06 28.95
CA GLU A 280 -9.08 7.03 29.32
C GLU A 280 -10.38 6.35 29.83
N GLY A 281 -10.42 5.03 29.99
CA GLY A 281 -11.57 4.27 30.48
C GLY A 281 -12.71 4.15 29.46
N LYS A 282 -12.54 4.62 28.21
CA LYS A 282 -13.59 4.62 27.18
C LYS A 282 -14.01 3.23 26.74
N ALA A 283 -13.09 2.26 26.84
CA ALA A 283 -13.32 0.85 26.51
C ALA A 283 -13.82 0.00 27.70
N ASP A 284 -14.09 0.60 28.85
CA ASP A 284 -14.55 -0.10 30.04
C ASP A 284 -15.87 -0.86 29.76
N PRO A 285 -15.92 -2.20 30.00
CA PRO A 285 -17.10 -3.01 29.72
C PRO A 285 -18.17 -2.94 30.80
N THR A 286 -18.13 -1.95 31.72
CA THR A 286 -19.14 -1.80 32.76
C THR A 286 -20.50 -1.39 32.21
N ALA A 287 -21.57 -1.72 32.95
CA ALA A 287 -22.95 -1.34 32.62
C ALA A 287 -23.15 0.19 32.61
N ALA A 288 -22.28 0.96 33.28
CA ALA A 288 -22.29 2.41 33.29
C ALA A 288 -21.81 3.02 31.96
N ASN A 289 -21.05 2.27 31.14
CA ASN A 289 -20.62 2.72 29.82
C ASN A 289 -21.71 2.56 28.78
N LEU A 290 -22.69 3.46 28.78
CA LEU A 290 -23.84 3.45 27.87
C LEU A 290 -23.42 3.65 26.39
N GLU A 291 -22.27 4.25 26.15
CA GLU A 291 -21.74 4.47 24.80
C GLU A 291 -21.17 3.22 24.17
N LYS A 292 -20.95 2.16 24.95
CA LYS A 292 -20.35 0.90 24.49
C LYS A 292 -19.02 1.14 23.76
N GLY A 293 -18.09 1.87 24.36
CA GLY A 293 -16.79 2.19 23.78
C GLY A 293 -15.91 0.96 23.50
N TYR A 294 -16.25 -0.18 24.09
CA TYR A 294 -15.64 -1.50 23.82
C TYR A 294 -16.13 -2.13 22.49
N ASP A 295 -17.15 -1.58 21.83
CA ASP A 295 -17.56 -2.02 20.48
C ASP A 295 -16.36 -1.85 19.53
N PRO A 296 -15.92 -2.89 18.77
CA PRO A 296 -14.75 -2.82 17.89
C PRO A 296 -14.78 -1.62 16.93
N ARG A 297 -15.96 -1.23 16.45
CA ARG A 297 -16.12 -0.08 15.56
C ARG A 297 -15.78 1.26 16.23
N LYS A 298 -15.86 1.34 17.58
CA LYS A 298 -15.47 2.50 18.38
C LYS A 298 -14.07 2.37 18.93
N LEU A 299 -13.71 1.17 19.40
CA LEU A 299 -12.40 0.85 19.95
C LEU A 299 -11.27 1.07 18.91
N LEU A 300 -11.50 0.68 17.67
CA LEU A 300 -10.49 0.79 16.61
C LEU A 300 -10.52 2.17 15.90
N LYS A 301 -11.56 2.98 16.11
CA LYS A 301 -11.70 4.28 15.46
C LYS A 301 -10.54 5.24 15.73
N PRO A 302 -10.04 5.44 16.97
CA PRO A 302 -8.89 6.31 17.21
C PRO A 302 -7.63 5.88 16.45
N GLY A 303 -7.36 4.58 16.38
CA GLY A 303 -6.26 4.04 15.59
C GLY A 303 -6.44 4.29 14.08
N TYR A 304 -7.65 4.08 13.56
CA TYR A 304 -7.99 4.39 12.17
C TYR A 304 -7.73 5.87 11.83
N GLU A 305 -8.15 6.80 12.67
CA GLU A 305 -7.92 8.24 12.45
C GLU A 305 -6.42 8.60 12.56
N ALA A 306 -5.68 7.92 13.44
CA ALA A 306 -4.24 8.11 13.55
C ALA A 306 -3.50 7.65 12.28
N ILE A 307 -3.88 6.51 11.70
CA ILE A 307 -3.34 6.08 10.39
C ILE A 307 -3.63 7.14 9.32
N LYS A 308 -4.86 7.65 9.24
CA LYS A 308 -5.21 8.71 8.28
C LYS A 308 -4.30 9.93 8.41
N ALA A 309 -4.01 10.36 9.65
CA ALA A 309 -3.13 11.48 9.91
C ALA A 309 -1.70 11.21 9.42
N THR A 310 -1.14 10.02 9.73
CA THR A 310 0.19 9.60 9.25
C THR A 310 0.25 9.52 7.73
N VAL A 311 -0.74 8.89 7.10
CA VAL A 311 -0.81 8.80 5.62
C VAL A 311 -0.87 10.17 4.97
N LYS A 312 -1.65 11.09 5.55
CA LYS A 312 -1.75 12.47 5.07
C LYS A 312 -0.40 13.20 5.14
N GLU A 313 0.29 13.10 6.28
CA GLU A 313 1.61 13.69 6.48
C GLU A 313 2.62 13.17 5.45
N LYS A 314 2.65 11.84 5.21
CA LYS A 314 3.57 11.24 4.25
C LYS A 314 3.23 11.63 2.80
N ILE A 315 1.96 11.68 2.42
CA ILE A 315 1.54 12.18 1.10
C ILE A 315 2.05 13.62 0.87
N GLN A 316 1.99 14.47 1.89
CA GLN A 316 2.50 15.85 1.82
C GLN A 316 4.03 15.88 1.74
N LEU A 317 4.72 15.13 2.60
CA LEU A 317 6.19 15.06 2.61
C LEU A 317 6.73 14.54 1.27
N PHE A 318 6.07 13.52 0.68
CA PHE A 318 6.49 12.93 -0.58
C PHE A 318 6.11 13.75 -1.82
N GLY A 319 5.33 14.83 -1.65
CA GLY A 319 4.90 15.70 -2.73
C GLY A 319 3.83 15.12 -3.65
N THR A 320 3.08 14.10 -3.17
CA THR A 320 2.10 13.37 -3.99
C THR A 320 0.71 14.01 -3.98
N GLU A 321 0.43 14.97 -3.08
CA GLU A 321 -0.86 15.67 -3.00
C GLU A 321 -1.24 16.31 -4.35
N GLY A 322 -2.46 16.03 -4.82
CA GLY A 322 -2.99 16.56 -6.08
C GLY A 322 -2.46 15.90 -7.36
N LYS A 323 -1.62 14.86 -7.27
CA LYS A 323 -0.98 14.20 -8.43
C LYS A 323 -1.87 13.18 -9.14
N ALA A 324 -3.08 12.90 -8.63
CA ALA A 324 -4.08 12.04 -9.26
C ALA A 324 -5.21 12.84 -9.94
N ALA A 325 -5.02 14.12 -10.20
CA ALA A 325 -6.04 15.00 -10.80
C ALA A 325 -6.11 14.86 -12.31
#